data_777ab3bff407e6bc1efea0fc593d81cd
#
_entry.id   777ab3bff407e6bc1efea0fc593d81cd
#
_cell.length_a   1.000
_cell.length_b   1.000
_cell.length_c   1.000
_cell.angle_alpha   90.00
_cell.angle_beta   90.00
_cell.angle_gamma   90.00
#
_symmetry.space_group_name_H-M   'P 1'
#
loop_
_entity.id
_entity.type
_entity.pdbx_description
1 polymer ?
#
loop_
_entity_poly.entity_id
_entity_poly.type
_entity_poly.pdbx_seq_one_letter_code
_entity_poly.pdbx_strand_id
1 'polypeptide(L)'
;MIALWFPMLSIKCVFVLALVFLLTSCDPFSQPESMMDEYLVRLARVLEQDLPAPAAPVLTKLPDKKERTLSIPEIDVNMLEFLSFYGCELQVVVAERNSILGRVMLPINRLRYEVRFIESAKQCLATTDDKKTTHILQQAIAKKSAVLPAVFWNAIWSTEEIEQLMTYSKGYLPVDANSINTIRTGLQALVDIKKQIDNKKFDINLDHLGTIQQQWLYSHVAGKLLKSAQLLTLRLNEATRIIDKRLIQKPLCYKQRVTPQAEILRSFFFNIYIAKVQPYLASVSQQGESIFPLLDKLAVLQGESKASDEFQHYQRTYLDTQSSSGIWQKLQTAVQLHTKSWQHLLKQCGMQPGVNS
;
A
#
# COMPACT_ATOMS: atom_id res chain seq x y z
N MET A 1 21.81 2.88 -69.12
CA MET A 1 21.04 1.75 -68.62
C MET A 1 21.79 1.14 -67.44
N ILE A 2 21.47 1.54 -66.22
CA ILE A 2 22.06 0.98 -65.00
C ILE A 2 20.96 0.16 -64.34
N ALA A 3 21.13 -1.16 -64.38
CA ALA A 3 20.20 -2.13 -63.80
C ALA A 3 20.40 -2.15 -62.28
N LEU A 4 19.38 -1.76 -61.55
CA LEU A 4 19.29 -1.88 -60.07
C LEU A 4 19.10 -3.36 -59.70
N TRP A 5 20.14 -3.99 -59.25
CA TRP A 5 20.11 -5.30 -58.59
C TRP A 5 19.76 -5.11 -57.13
N PHE A 6 18.48 -5.25 -56.78
CA PHE A 6 18.08 -5.37 -55.36
C PHE A 6 18.24 -6.86 -54.96
N PRO A 7 18.98 -7.14 -53.91
CA PRO A 7 19.22 -8.53 -53.50
C PRO A 7 17.96 -9.11 -52.83
N MET A 8 17.45 -10.20 -53.37
CA MET A 8 16.39 -11.06 -52.80
C MET A 8 16.74 -11.64 -51.40
N LEU A 9 17.87 -11.25 -50.83
CA LEU A 9 18.35 -11.71 -49.52
C LEU A 9 17.62 -11.04 -48.34
N SER A 10 16.95 -9.90 -48.56
CA SER A 10 16.32 -9.12 -47.49
C SER A 10 15.02 -9.70 -46.95
N ILE A 11 14.21 -10.35 -47.78
CA ILE A 11 12.87 -10.88 -47.40
C ILE A 11 13.01 -12.11 -46.49
N LYS A 12 13.93 -12.99 -46.78
CA LYS A 12 14.19 -14.16 -45.92
C LYS A 12 14.79 -13.79 -44.58
N CYS A 13 15.69 -12.80 -44.53
CA CYS A 13 16.22 -12.28 -43.28
C CYS A 13 15.16 -11.55 -42.43
N VAL A 14 14.28 -10.80 -43.07
CA VAL A 14 13.17 -10.13 -42.37
C VAL A 14 12.17 -11.16 -41.81
N PHE A 15 11.87 -12.23 -42.58
CA PHE A 15 11.00 -13.30 -42.06
C PHE A 15 11.64 -14.12 -40.95
N VAL A 16 12.94 -14.36 -40.97
CA VAL A 16 13.68 -15.04 -39.89
C VAL A 16 13.77 -14.13 -38.67
N LEU A 17 14.03 -12.82 -38.83
CA LEU A 17 13.99 -11.86 -37.72
C LEU A 17 12.60 -11.73 -37.13
N ALA A 18 11.53 -11.67 -37.92
CA ALA A 18 10.15 -11.65 -37.46
C ALA A 18 9.78 -12.94 -36.69
N LEU A 19 10.26 -14.09 -37.18
CA LEU A 19 10.02 -15.38 -36.51
C LEU A 19 10.78 -15.50 -35.19
N VAL A 20 11.96 -14.89 -35.06
CA VAL A 20 12.74 -14.83 -33.79
C VAL A 20 12.07 -13.91 -32.78
N PHE A 21 11.44 -12.82 -33.20
CA PHE A 21 10.63 -11.96 -32.32
C PHE A 21 9.33 -12.62 -31.84
N LEU A 22 8.80 -13.60 -32.53
CA LEU A 22 7.61 -14.38 -32.13
C LEU A 22 7.96 -15.48 -31.10
N LEU A 23 9.25 -15.78 -30.89
CA LEU A 23 9.73 -16.77 -29.94
C LEU A 23 10.12 -16.16 -28.58
N THR A 24 9.82 -14.88 -28.29
CA THR A 24 9.86 -14.39 -26.92
C THR A 24 8.75 -15.07 -26.14
N SER A 25 9.03 -16.31 -25.73
CA SER A 25 8.24 -17.07 -24.78
C SER A 25 8.01 -16.21 -23.57
N CYS A 26 6.79 -15.71 -23.35
CA CYS A 26 6.40 -15.11 -22.08
C CYS A 26 6.65 -16.16 -21.00
N ASP A 27 7.67 -15.94 -20.16
CA ASP A 27 7.87 -16.78 -18.99
C ASP A 27 6.62 -16.63 -18.08
N PRO A 28 5.81 -17.70 -17.87
CA PRO A 28 4.61 -17.61 -17.06
C PRO A 28 4.89 -17.22 -15.63
N PHE A 29 6.15 -17.28 -15.18
CA PHE A 29 6.58 -16.86 -13.86
C PHE A 29 7.04 -15.39 -13.75
N SER A 30 7.04 -14.67 -14.88
CA SER A 30 7.42 -13.24 -14.91
C SER A 30 6.34 -12.32 -14.35
N GLN A 31 5.08 -12.73 -14.38
CA GLN A 31 3.93 -11.96 -13.89
C GLN A 31 3.27 -12.69 -12.71
N PRO A 32 2.91 -11.98 -11.64
CA PRO A 32 2.37 -12.60 -10.42
C PRO A 32 1.13 -13.47 -10.64
N GLU A 33 0.18 -13.00 -11.43
CA GLU A 33 -1.06 -13.72 -11.71
C GLU A 33 -0.77 -15.00 -12.51
N SER A 34 -0.03 -14.88 -13.61
CA SER A 34 0.38 -16.04 -14.42
C SER A 34 1.20 -17.06 -13.63
N MET A 35 2.10 -16.59 -12.76
CA MET A 35 2.90 -17.44 -11.89
C MET A 35 2.02 -18.24 -10.94
N MET A 36 1.06 -17.59 -10.31
CA MET A 36 0.19 -18.26 -9.35
C MET A 36 -0.82 -19.20 -10.02
N ASP A 37 -1.29 -18.85 -11.22
CA ASP A 37 -2.18 -19.72 -12.01
C ASP A 37 -1.42 -20.95 -12.53
N GLU A 38 -0.20 -20.77 -13.03
CA GLU A 38 0.66 -21.89 -13.47
C GLU A 38 1.03 -22.81 -12.29
N TYR A 39 1.26 -22.24 -11.11
CA TYR A 39 1.44 -23.01 -9.90
C TYR A 39 0.26 -23.95 -9.63
N LEU A 40 -0.99 -23.43 -9.69
CA LEU A 40 -2.20 -24.22 -9.50
C LEU A 40 -2.38 -25.30 -10.57
N VAL A 41 -2.20 -24.95 -11.85
CA VAL A 41 -2.35 -25.88 -12.98
C VAL A 41 -1.39 -27.07 -12.84
N ARG A 42 -0.12 -26.78 -12.53
CA ARG A 42 0.88 -27.87 -12.35
C ARG A 42 0.61 -28.69 -11.12
N LEU A 43 0.24 -28.05 -9.99
CA LEU A 43 -0.11 -28.74 -8.75
C LEU A 43 -1.28 -29.71 -8.97
N ALA A 44 -2.36 -29.25 -9.58
CA ALA A 44 -3.54 -30.05 -9.89
C ALA A 44 -3.19 -31.24 -10.80
N ARG A 45 -2.37 -31.02 -11.83
CA ARG A 45 -1.90 -32.07 -12.75
C ARG A 45 -1.08 -33.14 -12.01
N VAL A 46 -0.10 -32.73 -11.18
CA VAL A 46 0.76 -33.67 -10.44
C VAL A 46 -0.04 -34.45 -9.42
N LEU A 47 -1.05 -33.86 -8.81
CA LEU A 47 -1.91 -34.51 -7.82
C LEU A 47 -3.14 -35.21 -8.43
N GLU A 48 -3.29 -35.21 -9.76
CA GLU A 48 -4.44 -35.81 -10.48
C GLU A 48 -5.78 -35.27 -9.94
N GLN A 49 -5.88 -33.96 -9.76
CA GLN A 49 -7.08 -33.27 -9.30
C GLN A 49 -7.61 -32.30 -10.34
N ASP A 50 -8.93 -32.11 -10.35
CA ASP A 50 -9.59 -31.08 -11.15
C ASP A 50 -9.24 -29.68 -10.61
N LEU A 51 -9.03 -28.76 -11.53
CA LEU A 51 -8.82 -27.35 -11.20
C LEU A 51 -10.03 -26.54 -11.72
N PRO A 52 -10.84 -25.96 -10.84
CA PRO A 52 -11.87 -25.01 -11.25
C PRO A 52 -11.23 -23.71 -11.78
N ALA A 53 -11.99 -22.91 -12.54
CA ALA A 53 -11.54 -21.60 -12.98
C ALA A 53 -11.11 -20.73 -11.78
N PRO A 54 -9.90 -20.16 -11.79
CA PRO A 54 -9.42 -19.38 -10.66
C PRO A 54 -10.25 -18.12 -10.44
N ALA A 55 -10.63 -17.85 -9.19
CA ALA A 55 -11.36 -16.63 -8.84
C ALA A 55 -10.49 -15.37 -9.05
N ALA A 56 -11.08 -14.33 -9.61
CA ALA A 56 -10.41 -13.04 -9.74
C ALA A 56 -10.34 -12.31 -8.38
N PRO A 57 -9.23 -11.61 -8.08
CA PRO A 57 -9.14 -10.76 -6.90
C PRO A 57 -10.16 -9.62 -6.95
N VAL A 58 -11.01 -9.53 -5.94
CA VAL A 58 -11.99 -8.45 -5.77
C VAL A 58 -11.59 -7.62 -4.55
N LEU A 59 -11.44 -6.31 -4.75
CA LEU A 59 -11.11 -5.34 -3.72
C LEU A 59 -12.11 -4.17 -3.76
N THR A 60 -12.41 -3.61 -2.60
CA THR A 60 -13.13 -2.35 -2.51
C THR A 60 -12.14 -1.20 -2.71
N LYS A 61 -12.49 -0.23 -3.54
CA LYS A 61 -11.67 0.98 -3.73
C LYS A 61 -11.64 1.82 -2.44
N LEU A 62 -10.62 2.66 -2.32
CA LEU A 62 -10.57 3.69 -1.28
C LEU A 62 -11.88 4.51 -1.35
N PRO A 63 -12.57 4.78 -0.22
CA PRO A 63 -13.80 5.58 -0.19
C PRO A 63 -13.66 6.91 -0.93
N ASP A 64 -14.74 7.41 -1.45
CA ASP A 64 -14.73 8.67 -2.20
C ASP A 64 -14.22 9.83 -1.34
N LYS A 65 -13.65 10.86 -1.96
CA LYS A 65 -13.01 11.98 -1.27
C LYS A 65 -13.89 12.62 -0.20
N LYS A 66 -15.20 12.76 -0.46
CA LYS A 66 -16.16 13.30 0.51
C LYS A 66 -16.23 12.50 1.82
N GLU A 67 -16.09 11.17 1.74
CA GLU A 67 -16.10 10.25 2.89
C GLU A 67 -14.78 10.25 3.67
N ARG A 68 -13.73 10.81 3.07
CA ARG A 68 -12.38 10.92 3.64
C ARG A 68 -12.03 12.35 4.08
N THR A 69 -12.91 13.33 3.81
CA THR A 69 -12.66 14.73 4.13
C THR A 69 -13.39 15.09 5.42
N LEU A 70 -12.62 15.56 6.40
CA LEU A 70 -13.17 16.08 7.65
C LEU A 70 -13.58 17.54 7.50
N SER A 71 -14.72 17.91 8.05
CA SER A 71 -15.13 19.30 8.17
C SER A 71 -14.22 20.02 9.17
N ILE A 72 -13.68 21.15 8.76
CA ILE A 72 -12.84 22.01 9.61
C ILE A 72 -13.56 23.33 9.78
N PRO A 73 -13.93 23.73 11.02
CA PRO A 73 -14.53 25.02 11.27
C PRO A 73 -13.66 26.16 10.74
N GLU A 74 -14.26 27.13 10.10
CA GLU A 74 -13.57 28.37 9.76
C GLU A 74 -13.32 29.16 11.02
N ILE A 75 -12.07 29.55 11.21
CA ILE A 75 -11.62 30.38 12.31
C ILE A 75 -11.09 31.66 11.68
N ASP A 76 -11.97 32.65 11.57
CA ASP A 76 -11.65 33.94 10.96
C ASP A 76 -11.08 34.89 12.02
N VAL A 77 -10.09 35.66 11.58
CA VAL A 77 -9.56 36.81 12.33
C VAL A 77 -10.24 38.05 11.74
N ASN A 78 -10.98 38.76 12.57
CA ASN A 78 -11.64 40.00 12.11
C ASN A 78 -10.61 41.13 11.87
N MET A 79 -11.05 42.21 11.18
CA MET A 79 -10.16 43.28 10.78
C MET A 79 -9.48 43.98 11.98
N LEU A 80 -10.18 44.15 13.10
CA LEU A 80 -9.63 44.78 14.30
C LEU A 80 -8.58 43.91 14.98
N GLU A 81 -8.82 42.59 15.04
CA GLU A 81 -7.84 41.60 15.51
C GLU A 81 -6.61 41.57 14.61
N PHE A 82 -6.82 41.60 13.28
CA PHE A 82 -5.73 41.65 12.30
C PHE A 82 -4.84 42.90 12.49
N LEU A 83 -5.44 44.05 12.73
CA LEU A 83 -4.68 45.26 12.99
C LEU A 83 -3.91 45.23 14.32
N SER A 84 -4.40 44.48 15.32
CA SER A 84 -3.68 44.34 16.59
C SER A 84 -2.39 43.52 16.49
N PHE A 85 -2.17 42.82 15.37
CA PHE A 85 -0.94 42.02 15.12
C PHE A 85 0.16 42.83 14.41
N TYR A 86 0.01 44.16 14.37
CA TYR A 86 1.01 45.03 13.73
C TYR A 86 2.41 44.84 14.31
N GLY A 87 3.40 44.63 13.43
CA GLY A 87 4.78 44.39 13.82
C GLY A 87 5.11 42.91 14.11
N CYS A 88 4.12 42.00 14.09
CA CYS A 88 4.34 40.56 14.22
C CYS A 88 4.32 39.86 12.85
N GLU A 89 5.11 38.79 12.69
CA GLU A 89 5.07 37.90 11.52
C GLU A 89 3.67 37.33 11.26
N LEU A 90 2.87 37.15 12.31
CA LEU A 90 1.49 36.68 12.23
C LEU A 90 0.63 37.55 11.29
N GLN A 91 0.87 38.87 11.21
CA GLN A 91 0.16 39.74 10.28
C GLN A 91 0.38 39.34 8.83
N VAL A 92 1.62 39.00 8.47
CA VAL A 92 1.97 38.52 7.12
C VAL A 92 1.27 37.19 6.82
N VAL A 93 1.33 36.24 7.76
CA VAL A 93 0.70 34.91 7.60
C VAL A 93 -0.81 35.02 7.40
N VAL A 94 -1.50 35.90 8.15
CA VAL A 94 -2.94 36.14 8.00
C VAL A 94 -3.25 36.84 6.67
N ALA A 95 -2.43 37.80 6.26
CA ALA A 95 -2.60 38.51 4.98
C ALA A 95 -2.47 37.52 3.78
N GLU A 96 -1.49 36.63 3.81
CA GLU A 96 -1.34 35.58 2.78
C GLU A 96 -2.60 34.70 2.68
N ARG A 97 -3.20 34.29 3.79
CA ARG A 97 -4.44 33.49 3.82
C ARG A 97 -5.63 34.24 3.21
N ASN A 98 -5.73 35.54 3.45
CA ASN A 98 -6.83 36.38 2.96
C ASN A 98 -6.67 36.77 1.50
N SER A 99 -5.54 36.49 0.86
CA SER A 99 -5.33 36.70 -0.58
C SER A 99 -6.24 35.78 -1.41
N ILE A 100 -6.42 36.10 -2.69
CA ILE A 100 -7.22 35.29 -3.63
C ILE A 100 -6.71 33.83 -3.67
N LEU A 101 -5.38 33.64 -3.75
CA LEU A 101 -4.77 32.32 -3.76
C LEU A 101 -4.88 31.61 -2.41
N GLY A 102 -4.84 32.36 -1.31
CA GLY A 102 -4.97 31.81 0.02
C GLY A 102 -6.36 31.24 0.33
N ARG A 103 -7.41 31.71 -0.35
CA ARG A 103 -8.79 31.22 -0.14
C ARG A 103 -9.03 29.84 -0.76
N VAL A 104 -8.25 29.44 -1.76
CA VAL A 104 -8.36 28.15 -2.47
C VAL A 104 -7.11 27.32 -2.19
N MET A 105 -6.86 27.02 -0.92
CA MET A 105 -5.68 26.23 -0.53
C MET A 105 -5.91 24.74 -0.74
N LEU A 106 -4.93 24.06 -1.34
CA LEU A 106 -4.83 22.62 -1.28
C LEU A 106 -4.66 22.16 0.19
N PRO A 107 -5.11 20.96 0.55
CA PRO A 107 -5.03 20.47 1.93
C PRO A 107 -3.63 20.56 2.55
N ILE A 108 -2.58 20.27 1.78
CA ILE A 108 -1.18 20.38 2.22
C ILE A 108 -0.78 21.82 2.54
N ASN A 109 -1.22 22.80 1.74
CA ASN A 109 -0.94 24.20 1.97
C ASN A 109 -1.74 24.74 3.15
N ARG A 110 -2.94 24.20 3.38
CA ARG A 110 -3.72 24.49 4.59
C ARG A 110 -2.96 24.03 5.84
N LEU A 111 -2.37 22.82 5.82
CA LEU A 111 -1.56 22.33 6.93
C LEU A 111 -0.37 23.27 7.22
N ARG A 112 0.38 23.65 6.17
CA ARG A 112 1.52 24.57 6.32
C ARG A 112 1.08 25.91 6.91
N TYR A 113 -0.03 26.45 6.43
CA TYR A 113 -0.59 27.69 6.95
C TYR A 113 -0.95 27.56 8.44
N GLU A 114 -1.67 26.52 8.86
CA GLU A 114 -2.11 26.37 10.25
C GLU A 114 -0.93 26.19 11.23
N VAL A 115 0.10 25.43 10.84
CA VAL A 115 1.32 25.30 11.64
C VAL A 115 2.05 26.63 11.76
N ARG A 116 2.29 27.34 10.64
CA ARG A 116 2.94 28.65 10.62
C ARG A 116 2.15 29.70 11.41
N PHE A 117 0.82 29.65 11.31
CA PHE A 117 -0.05 30.54 12.11
C PHE A 117 0.18 30.33 13.62
N ILE A 118 0.12 29.10 14.09
CA ILE A 118 0.27 28.80 15.53
C ILE A 118 1.65 29.22 16.02
N GLU A 119 2.68 28.97 15.24
CA GLU A 119 4.06 29.34 15.59
C GLU A 119 4.25 30.85 15.65
N SER A 120 3.85 31.57 14.58
CA SER A 120 3.92 33.04 14.54
C SER A 120 3.07 33.69 15.64
N ALA A 121 1.89 33.12 15.96
CA ALA A 121 1.05 33.60 17.04
C ALA A 121 1.71 33.42 18.41
N LYS A 122 2.44 32.32 18.66
CA LYS A 122 3.21 32.11 19.88
C LYS A 122 4.38 33.10 20.02
N GLN A 123 5.08 33.37 18.91
CA GLN A 123 6.16 34.35 18.87
C GLN A 123 5.63 35.75 19.17
N CYS A 124 4.49 36.14 18.57
CA CYS A 124 3.82 37.40 18.82
C CYS A 124 3.37 37.53 20.29
N LEU A 125 2.81 36.44 20.88
CA LEU A 125 2.39 36.39 22.27
C LEU A 125 3.55 36.61 23.22
N ALA A 126 4.75 36.17 22.87
CA ALA A 126 5.95 36.35 23.74
C ALA A 126 6.49 37.80 23.72
N THR A 127 6.08 38.63 22.77
CA THR A 127 6.59 40.00 22.58
C THR A 127 5.54 41.09 22.79
N THR A 128 4.27 40.74 23.04
CA THR A 128 3.19 41.72 23.27
C THR A 128 2.94 41.96 24.76
N ASP A 129 2.83 43.23 25.14
CA ASP A 129 2.43 43.66 26.49
C ASP A 129 0.93 44.03 26.60
N ASP A 130 0.23 44.08 25.44
CA ASP A 130 -1.19 44.44 25.43
C ASP A 130 -2.07 43.27 25.85
N LYS A 131 -2.79 43.41 26.97
CA LYS A 131 -3.66 42.37 27.54
C LYS A 131 -4.77 41.92 26.59
N LYS A 132 -5.31 42.81 25.76
CA LYS A 132 -6.35 42.49 24.81
C LYS A 132 -5.80 41.61 23.69
N THR A 133 -4.66 41.99 23.09
CA THR A 133 -3.95 41.20 22.08
C THR A 133 -3.50 39.87 22.64
N THR A 134 -2.97 39.82 23.85
CA THR A 134 -2.62 38.58 24.56
C THR A 134 -3.81 37.61 24.61
N HIS A 135 -4.99 38.07 25.00
CA HIS A 135 -6.18 37.24 25.10
C HIS A 135 -6.63 36.70 23.71
N ILE A 136 -6.63 37.55 22.68
CA ILE A 136 -6.96 37.19 21.30
C ILE A 136 -6.01 36.11 20.79
N LEU A 137 -4.69 36.28 20.96
CA LEU A 137 -3.68 35.31 20.53
C LEU A 137 -3.83 33.97 21.21
N GLN A 138 -4.04 33.97 22.54
CA GLN A 138 -4.26 32.73 23.33
C GLN A 138 -5.49 31.96 22.80
N GLN A 139 -6.60 32.64 22.54
CA GLN A 139 -7.80 32.02 22.00
C GLN A 139 -7.58 31.48 20.56
N ALA A 140 -6.90 32.26 19.71
CA ALA A 140 -6.60 31.84 18.36
C ALA A 140 -5.69 30.61 18.34
N ILE A 141 -4.62 30.59 19.15
CA ILE A 141 -3.74 29.44 19.30
C ILE A 141 -4.52 28.20 19.75
N ALA A 142 -5.38 28.34 20.77
CA ALA A 142 -6.17 27.24 21.29
C ALA A 142 -7.11 26.66 20.23
N LYS A 143 -7.88 27.51 19.53
CA LYS A 143 -8.81 27.11 18.46
C LYS A 143 -8.07 26.43 17.31
N LYS A 144 -6.97 27.02 16.82
CA LYS A 144 -6.18 26.48 15.71
C LYS A 144 -5.52 25.15 16.06
N SER A 145 -4.99 25.04 17.29
CA SER A 145 -4.41 23.78 17.77
C SER A 145 -5.44 22.66 17.90
N ALA A 146 -6.68 22.97 18.27
CA ALA A 146 -7.75 21.98 18.38
C ALA A 146 -8.16 21.37 17.02
N VAL A 147 -8.12 22.15 15.95
CA VAL A 147 -8.48 21.67 14.60
C VAL A 147 -7.31 21.08 13.82
N LEU A 148 -6.08 21.27 14.27
CA LEU A 148 -4.88 20.85 13.55
C LEU A 148 -4.83 19.35 13.24
N PRO A 149 -5.27 18.42 14.12
CA PRO A 149 -5.36 17.00 13.78
C PRO A 149 -6.26 16.71 12.58
N ALA A 150 -7.40 17.41 12.44
CA ALA A 150 -8.30 17.28 11.28
C ALA A 150 -7.69 17.90 10.02
N VAL A 151 -6.95 19.00 10.15
CA VAL A 151 -6.20 19.59 9.02
C VAL A 151 -5.12 18.65 8.53
N PHE A 152 -4.36 18.03 9.45
CA PHE A 152 -3.36 17.03 9.12
C PHE A 152 -3.98 15.81 8.43
N TRP A 153 -5.09 15.31 8.97
CA TRP A 153 -5.85 14.24 8.32
C TRP A 153 -6.19 14.58 6.88
N ASN A 154 -6.79 15.74 6.62
CA ASN A 154 -7.18 16.15 5.28
C ASN A 154 -5.96 16.29 4.34
N ALA A 155 -4.81 16.72 4.87
CA ALA A 155 -3.56 16.81 4.11
C ALA A 155 -3.04 15.43 3.65
N ILE A 156 -3.49 14.34 4.25
CA ILE A 156 -3.15 12.97 3.88
C ILE A 156 -4.30 12.32 3.12
N TRP A 157 -5.47 12.20 3.75
CA TRP A 157 -6.55 11.33 3.29
C TRP A 157 -7.51 11.97 2.27
N SER A 158 -7.58 13.30 2.16
CA SER A 158 -8.47 13.96 1.20
C SER A 158 -7.76 14.41 -0.09
N THR A 159 -6.62 13.81 -0.43
CA THR A 159 -5.78 14.17 -1.58
C THR A 159 -5.91 13.16 -2.72
N GLU A 160 -5.50 13.55 -3.94
CA GLU A 160 -5.41 12.64 -5.08
C GLU A 160 -4.21 11.71 -4.94
N GLU A 161 -3.15 12.18 -4.30
CA GLU A 161 -1.92 11.42 -4.10
C GLU A 161 -2.16 10.14 -3.31
N ILE A 162 -2.97 10.19 -2.25
CA ILE A 162 -3.34 8.97 -1.50
C ILE A 162 -4.22 8.03 -2.35
N GLU A 163 -5.08 8.56 -3.21
CA GLU A 163 -5.86 7.74 -4.15
C GLU A 163 -4.94 6.98 -5.11
N GLN A 164 -3.92 7.66 -5.63
CA GLN A 164 -2.94 7.03 -6.50
C GLN A 164 -2.10 5.98 -5.77
N LEU A 165 -1.65 6.26 -4.54
CA LEU A 165 -0.93 5.29 -3.72
C LEU A 165 -1.75 4.02 -3.48
N MET A 166 -3.07 4.18 -3.21
CA MET A 166 -3.99 3.09 -2.84
C MET A 166 -4.66 2.41 -4.04
N THR A 167 -4.46 2.90 -5.28
CA THR A 167 -5.13 2.33 -6.45
C THR A 167 -4.59 0.95 -6.80
N TYR A 168 -5.47 -0.04 -6.89
CA TYR A 168 -5.15 -1.41 -7.29
C TYR A 168 -5.33 -1.67 -8.81
N SER A 169 -5.83 -0.69 -9.56
CA SER A 169 -6.04 -0.81 -11.01
C SER A 169 -4.74 -0.93 -11.82
N LYS A 170 -3.61 -0.56 -11.21
CA LYS A 170 -2.27 -0.61 -11.83
C LYS A 170 -1.58 -1.98 -11.72
N GLY A 171 -2.33 -3.03 -11.46
CA GLY A 171 -1.83 -4.40 -11.43
C GLY A 171 -1.36 -4.89 -10.07
N TYR A 172 -0.43 -5.83 -10.08
CA TYR A 172 0.16 -6.46 -8.91
C TYR A 172 1.53 -5.88 -8.58
N LEU A 173 2.04 -6.18 -7.39
CA LEU A 173 3.45 -5.97 -7.09
C LEU A 173 4.28 -6.86 -8.03
N PRO A 174 5.26 -6.34 -8.78
CA PRO A 174 6.11 -7.16 -9.64
C PRO A 174 6.85 -8.27 -8.86
N VAL A 175 7.15 -9.39 -9.53
CA VAL A 175 7.89 -10.52 -8.89
C VAL A 175 9.28 -10.09 -8.45
N ASP A 176 9.91 -9.21 -9.21
CA ASP A 176 11.23 -8.62 -8.98
C ASP A 176 11.18 -7.22 -8.37
N ALA A 177 10.09 -6.91 -7.64
CA ALA A 177 9.91 -5.58 -7.06
C ALA A 177 11.09 -5.17 -6.20
N ASN A 178 11.62 -3.99 -6.50
CA ASN A 178 12.63 -3.33 -5.68
C ASN A 178 12.05 -2.88 -4.33
N SER A 179 12.94 -2.59 -3.39
CA SER A 179 12.56 -2.08 -2.07
C SER A 179 11.71 -0.81 -2.15
N ILE A 180 10.66 -0.78 -1.33
CA ILE A 180 9.76 0.39 -1.15
C ILE A 180 10.26 1.35 -0.06
N ASN A 181 11.56 1.36 0.23
CA ASN A 181 12.14 2.13 1.33
C ASN A 181 11.79 3.62 1.28
N THR A 182 11.73 4.22 0.10
CA THR A 182 11.38 5.63 -0.06
C THR A 182 9.95 5.92 0.42
N ILE A 183 8.99 5.08 0.03
CA ILE A 183 7.59 5.20 0.49
C ILE A 183 7.49 4.98 1.99
N ARG A 184 8.15 3.93 2.52
CA ARG A 184 8.20 3.65 3.96
C ARG A 184 8.78 4.82 4.76
N THR A 185 9.89 5.38 4.31
CA THR A 185 10.54 6.53 4.96
C THR A 185 9.64 7.76 4.95
N GLY A 186 8.95 8.04 3.83
CA GLY A 186 7.98 9.13 3.74
C GLY A 186 6.79 8.94 4.68
N LEU A 187 6.20 7.72 4.73
CA LEU A 187 5.12 7.41 5.66
C LEU A 187 5.57 7.52 7.13
N GLN A 188 6.79 7.09 7.46
CA GLN A 188 7.33 7.25 8.81
C GLN A 188 7.49 8.72 9.20
N ALA A 189 7.99 9.56 8.29
CA ALA A 189 8.10 11.00 8.53
C ALA A 189 6.74 11.64 8.83
N LEU A 190 5.67 11.23 8.09
CA LEU A 190 4.30 11.68 8.36
C LEU A 190 3.78 11.22 9.73
N VAL A 191 4.07 9.98 10.13
CA VAL A 191 3.72 9.48 11.47
C VAL A 191 4.45 10.28 12.56
N ASP A 192 5.69 10.70 12.33
CA ASP A 192 6.45 11.49 13.30
C ASP A 192 5.93 12.95 13.38
N ILE A 193 5.52 13.54 12.25
CA ILE A 193 4.79 14.82 12.21
C ILE A 193 3.47 14.70 13.00
N LYS A 194 2.68 13.64 12.74
CA LYS A 194 1.45 13.39 13.51
C LYS A 194 1.68 13.36 15.00
N LYS A 195 2.70 12.65 15.48
CA LYS A 195 3.07 12.59 16.90
C LYS A 195 3.43 13.97 17.48
N GLN A 196 4.10 14.83 16.68
CA GLN A 196 4.41 16.18 17.12
C GLN A 196 3.13 17.01 17.30
N ILE A 197 2.20 16.93 16.33
CA ILE A 197 0.89 17.60 16.39
C ILE A 197 0.10 17.12 17.62
N ASP A 198 0.01 15.80 17.81
CA ASP A 198 -0.71 15.18 18.93
C ASP A 198 -0.13 15.62 20.29
N ASN A 199 1.18 15.83 20.37
CA ASN A 199 1.89 16.34 21.55
C ASN A 199 1.92 17.88 21.64
N LYS A 200 1.19 18.60 20.79
CA LYS A 200 1.12 20.08 20.75
C LYS A 200 2.48 20.75 20.53
N LYS A 201 3.40 20.06 19.87
CA LYS A 201 4.68 20.60 19.40
C LYS A 201 4.51 21.06 17.97
N PHE A 202 4.61 22.36 17.72
CA PHE A 202 4.29 22.95 16.41
C PHE A 202 5.52 23.50 15.65
N ASP A 203 6.71 23.41 16.21
CA ASP A 203 7.97 23.59 15.48
C ASP A 203 8.21 22.35 14.60
N ILE A 204 7.49 22.31 13.48
CA ILE A 204 7.41 21.15 12.58
C ILE A 204 7.94 21.54 11.21
N ASN A 205 8.95 20.82 10.75
CA ASN A 205 9.39 20.96 9.36
C ASN A 205 8.44 20.21 8.43
N LEU A 206 7.78 20.96 7.53
CA LEU A 206 6.83 20.46 6.54
C LEU A 206 7.36 20.55 5.09
N ASP A 207 8.65 20.82 4.89
CA ASP A 207 9.23 21.08 3.55
C ASP A 207 9.14 19.84 2.65
N HIS A 208 9.32 18.65 3.22
CA HIS A 208 9.35 17.39 2.47
C HIS A 208 7.96 16.82 2.12
N LEU A 209 6.86 17.39 2.62
CA LEU A 209 5.52 16.85 2.41
C LEU A 209 5.17 16.74 0.91
N GLY A 210 5.48 17.75 0.12
CA GLY A 210 5.20 17.75 -1.31
C GLY A 210 5.95 16.63 -2.05
N THR A 211 7.21 16.41 -1.69
CA THR A 211 8.04 15.33 -2.26
C THR A 211 7.48 13.95 -1.90
N ILE A 212 7.05 13.76 -0.66
CA ILE A 212 6.43 12.50 -0.20
C ILE A 212 5.17 12.21 -1.02
N GLN A 213 4.28 13.21 -1.15
CA GLN A 213 3.04 13.04 -1.90
C GLN A 213 3.29 12.83 -3.40
N GLN A 214 4.26 13.53 -3.99
CA GLN A 214 4.62 13.32 -5.38
C GLN A 214 5.06 11.88 -5.66
N GLN A 215 5.78 11.23 -4.75
CA GLN A 215 6.16 9.82 -4.88
C GLN A 215 4.93 8.90 -4.90
N TRP A 216 3.86 9.25 -4.21
CA TRP A 216 2.63 8.46 -4.18
C TRP A 216 1.92 8.42 -5.53
N LEU A 217 1.96 9.54 -6.29
CA LEU A 217 1.33 9.65 -7.62
C LEU A 217 1.84 8.58 -8.61
N TYR A 218 3.09 8.15 -8.48
CA TYR A 218 3.73 7.26 -9.45
C TYR A 218 3.91 5.83 -8.93
N SER A 219 3.93 5.62 -7.63
CA SER A 219 4.29 4.31 -7.06
C SER A 219 3.15 3.29 -7.14
N HIS A 220 1.92 3.70 -6.83
CA HIS A 220 0.72 2.84 -6.70
C HIS A 220 0.95 1.62 -5.79
N VAL A 221 1.97 1.65 -4.94
CA VAL A 221 2.50 0.44 -4.30
C VAL A 221 1.55 -0.15 -3.28
N ALA A 222 0.82 0.67 -2.53
CA ALA A 222 -0.12 0.15 -1.54
C ALA A 222 -1.28 -0.61 -2.22
N GLY A 223 -1.85 -0.06 -3.29
CA GLY A 223 -2.88 -0.75 -4.06
C GLY A 223 -2.38 -2.03 -4.72
N LYS A 224 -1.16 -2.03 -5.28
CA LYS A 224 -0.53 -3.24 -5.84
C LYS A 224 -0.31 -4.32 -4.77
N LEU A 225 0.13 -3.95 -3.57
CA LEU A 225 0.30 -4.87 -2.45
C LEU A 225 -1.03 -5.49 -2.00
N LEU A 226 -2.09 -4.68 -1.86
CA LEU A 226 -3.43 -5.19 -1.54
C LEU A 226 -3.92 -6.19 -2.58
N LYS A 227 -3.77 -5.87 -3.87
CA LYS A 227 -4.17 -6.77 -4.96
C LYS A 227 -3.36 -8.06 -4.95
N SER A 228 -2.06 -7.98 -4.68
CA SER A 228 -1.18 -9.14 -4.56
C SER A 228 -1.51 -10.01 -3.35
N ALA A 229 -1.81 -9.40 -2.20
CA ALA A 229 -2.24 -10.13 -0.99
C ALA A 229 -3.55 -10.88 -1.23
N GLN A 230 -4.50 -10.27 -1.94
CA GLN A 230 -5.76 -10.92 -2.30
C GLN A 230 -5.54 -12.08 -3.29
N LEU A 231 -4.71 -11.89 -4.32
CA LEU A 231 -4.34 -12.95 -5.27
C LEU A 231 -3.73 -14.15 -4.53
N LEU A 232 -2.70 -13.90 -3.72
CA LEU A 232 -2.03 -14.93 -2.94
C LEU A 232 -3.00 -15.67 -2.03
N THR A 233 -3.88 -14.96 -1.33
CA THR A 233 -4.90 -15.57 -0.47
C THR A 233 -5.79 -16.54 -1.24
N LEU A 234 -6.31 -16.12 -2.40
CA LEU A 234 -7.19 -16.94 -3.23
C LEU A 234 -6.46 -18.18 -3.76
N ARG A 235 -5.26 -18.00 -4.32
CA ARG A 235 -4.50 -19.10 -4.94
C ARG A 235 -3.94 -20.09 -3.92
N LEU A 236 -3.49 -19.63 -2.75
CA LEU A 236 -3.03 -20.53 -1.67
C LEU A 236 -4.19 -21.33 -1.08
N ASN A 237 -5.36 -20.74 -0.91
CA ASN A 237 -6.56 -21.46 -0.49
C ASN A 237 -6.98 -22.53 -1.51
N GLU A 238 -6.90 -22.23 -2.80
CA GLU A 238 -7.19 -23.19 -3.86
C GLU A 238 -6.17 -24.35 -3.87
N ALA A 239 -4.89 -24.01 -3.79
CA ALA A 239 -3.81 -25.00 -3.70
C ALA A 239 -3.97 -25.91 -2.46
N THR A 240 -4.36 -25.34 -1.32
CA THR A 240 -4.66 -26.09 -0.09
C THR A 240 -5.80 -27.08 -0.35
N ARG A 241 -6.90 -26.67 -0.98
CA ARG A 241 -8.02 -27.56 -1.31
C ARG A 241 -7.61 -28.69 -2.24
N ILE A 242 -6.78 -28.43 -3.25
CA ILE A 242 -6.25 -29.47 -4.15
C ILE A 242 -5.43 -30.50 -3.38
N ILE A 243 -4.53 -30.06 -2.50
CA ILE A 243 -3.70 -30.94 -1.68
C ILE A 243 -4.56 -31.77 -0.72
N ASP A 244 -5.47 -31.13 0.03
CA ASP A 244 -6.31 -31.78 1.03
C ASP A 244 -7.27 -32.79 0.39
N LYS A 245 -7.84 -32.47 -0.78
CA LYS A 245 -8.66 -33.40 -1.54
C LYS A 245 -7.87 -34.65 -1.95
N ARG A 246 -6.62 -34.48 -2.41
CA ARG A 246 -5.72 -35.60 -2.72
C ARG A 246 -5.43 -36.46 -1.49
N LEU A 247 -5.14 -35.84 -0.34
CA LEU A 247 -4.86 -36.52 0.90
C LEU A 247 -6.03 -37.42 1.38
N ILE A 248 -7.26 -36.95 1.17
CA ILE A 248 -8.49 -37.69 1.53
C ILE A 248 -8.77 -38.85 0.58
N GLN A 249 -8.63 -38.63 -0.72
CA GLN A 249 -9.06 -39.58 -1.75
C GLN A 249 -8.09 -40.76 -1.92
N LYS A 250 -6.79 -40.46 -1.97
CA LYS A 250 -5.76 -41.48 -2.28
C LYS A 250 -4.43 -41.03 -1.73
N PRO A 251 -3.81 -41.82 -0.82
CA PRO A 251 -2.48 -41.49 -0.32
C PRO A 251 -1.46 -41.43 -1.46
N LEU A 252 -0.51 -40.50 -1.37
CA LEU A 252 0.58 -40.34 -2.33
C LEU A 252 1.58 -41.52 -2.19
N CYS A 253 1.86 -41.94 -0.96
CA CYS A 253 2.75 -43.02 -0.66
C CYS A 253 2.09 -43.99 0.34
N TYR A 254 2.27 -45.28 0.10
CA TYR A 254 1.85 -46.34 1.02
C TYR A 254 3.02 -46.80 1.87
N LYS A 255 2.84 -46.80 3.21
CA LYS A 255 3.91 -47.19 4.18
C LYS A 255 5.24 -46.45 3.92
N GLN A 256 5.19 -45.16 3.63
CA GLN A 256 6.33 -44.30 3.33
C GLN A 256 7.19 -44.72 2.12
N ARG A 257 6.71 -45.63 1.29
CA ARG A 257 7.42 -46.00 0.06
C ARG A 257 7.20 -44.89 -0.99
N VAL A 258 8.33 -44.27 -1.35
CA VAL A 258 8.32 -43.19 -2.35
C VAL A 258 7.89 -43.74 -3.71
N THR A 259 6.91 -43.10 -4.33
CA THR A 259 6.42 -43.44 -5.68
C THR A 259 7.03 -42.51 -6.72
N PRO A 260 7.07 -42.86 -8.02
CA PRO A 260 7.51 -41.93 -9.08
C PRO A 260 6.74 -40.61 -9.06
N GLN A 261 5.42 -40.63 -8.77
CA GLN A 261 4.61 -39.43 -8.62
C GLN A 261 5.06 -38.57 -7.42
N ALA A 262 5.48 -39.20 -6.33
CA ALA A 262 6.00 -38.48 -5.15
C ALA A 262 7.33 -37.76 -5.47
N GLU A 263 8.21 -38.34 -6.27
CA GLU A 263 9.45 -37.70 -6.71
C GLU A 263 9.16 -36.52 -7.65
N ILE A 264 8.20 -36.65 -8.57
CA ILE A 264 7.76 -35.52 -9.40
C ILE A 264 7.20 -34.39 -8.52
N LEU A 265 6.38 -34.72 -7.53
CA LEU A 265 5.83 -33.76 -6.58
C LEU A 265 6.91 -33.07 -5.75
N ARG A 266 7.92 -33.80 -5.26
CA ARG A 266 9.07 -33.26 -4.56
C ARG A 266 9.83 -32.26 -5.42
N SER A 267 10.13 -32.63 -6.68
CA SER A 267 10.79 -31.76 -7.65
C SER A 267 9.95 -30.49 -7.91
N PHE A 268 8.64 -30.62 -8.08
CA PHE A 268 7.71 -29.50 -8.23
C PHE A 268 7.72 -28.59 -6.99
N PHE A 269 7.68 -29.16 -5.77
CA PHE A 269 7.72 -28.40 -4.52
C PHE A 269 8.96 -27.49 -4.46
N PHE A 270 10.15 -28.04 -4.72
CA PHE A 270 11.38 -27.25 -4.64
C PHE A 270 11.54 -26.26 -5.79
N ASN A 271 11.27 -26.69 -7.04
CA ASN A 271 11.55 -25.87 -8.23
C ASN A 271 10.48 -24.82 -8.51
N ILE A 272 9.26 -25.00 -8.05
CA ILE A 272 8.16 -24.07 -8.29
C ILE A 272 7.72 -23.37 -7.01
N TYR A 273 7.27 -24.13 -5.98
CA TYR A 273 6.78 -23.50 -4.77
C TYR A 273 7.90 -22.75 -4.03
N ILE A 274 8.98 -23.44 -3.68
CA ILE A 274 10.10 -22.83 -2.94
C ILE A 274 10.86 -21.81 -3.76
N ALA A 275 11.16 -22.12 -5.02
CA ALA A 275 12.01 -21.27 -5.85
C ALA A 275 11.29 -20.06 -6.48
N LYS A 276 9.96 -20.10 -6.66
CA LYS A 276 9.19 -19.06 -7.37
C LYS A 276 8.09 -18.42 -6.51
N VAL A 277 7.21 -19.23 -5.94
CA VAL A 277 6.03 -18.73 -5.21
C VAL A 277 6.43 -18.16 -3.85
N GLN A 278 7.24 -18.86 -3.09
CA GLN A 278 7.62 -18.47 -1.73
C GLN A 278 8.39 -17.13 -1.68
N PRO A 279 9.35 -16.82 -2.57
CA PRO A 279 10.01 -15.52 -2.59
C PRO A 279 9.04 -14.36 -2.87
N TYR A 280 8.09 -14.55 -3.78
CA TYR A 280 7.06 -13.54 -4.05
C TYR A 280 6.14 -13.32 -2.85
N LEU A 281 5.69 -14.41 -2.23
CA LEU A 281 4.90 -14.35 -1.00
C LEU A 281 5.64 -13.60 0.13
N ALA A 282 6.93 -13.90 0.32
CA ALA A 282 7.77 -13.22 1.30
C ALA A 282 7.91 -11.72 0.99
N SER A 283 8.12 -11.37 -0.28
CA SER A 283 8.21 -9.97 -0.74
C SER A 283 6.92 -9.20 -0.46
N VAL A 284 5.75 -9.76 -0.81
CA VAL A 284 4.45 -9.12 -0.56
C VAL A 284 4.19 -8.94 0.94
N SER A 285 4.45 -9.98 1.74
CA SER A 285 4.25 -9.93 3.19
C SER A 285 5.17 -8.91 3.85
N GLN A 286 6.48 -8.94 3.57
CA GLN A 286 7.46 -8.03 4.15
C GLN A 286 7.19 -6.57 3.78
N GLN A 287 6.88 -6.31 2.51
CA GLN A 287 6.59 -4.95 2.07
C GLN A 287 5.25 -4.46 2.65
N GLY A 288 4.24 -5.33 2.74
CA GLY A 288 2.98 -5.03 3.41
C GLY A 288 3.17 -4.67 4.88
N GLU A 289 3.88 -5.49 5.64
CA GLU A 289 4.22 -5.25 7.06
C GLU A 289 5.03 -3.96 7.26
N SER A 290 5.78 -3.51 6.26
CA SER A 290 6.59 -2.30 6.37
C SER A 290 5.82 -1.00 6.19
N ILE A 291 4.69 -0.97 5.46
CA ILE A 291 3.94 0.26 5.16
C ILE A 291 2.53 0.31 5.74
N PHE A 292 1.79 -0.80 5.81
CA PHE A 292 0.39 -0.74 6.26
C PHE A 292 0.22 -0.37 7.73
N PRO A 293 1.09 -0.78 8.68
CA PRO A 293 1.04 -0.25 10.04
C PRO A 293 1.27 1.26 10.13
N LEU A 294 2.02 1.85 9.19
CA LEU A 294 2.22 3.30 9.13
C LEU A 294 0.97 3.99 8.57
N LEU A 295 0.37 3.46 7.51
CA LEU A 295 -0.90 3.96 6.96
C LEU A 295 -2.02 3.88 7.99
N ASP A 296 -2.11 2.77 8.74
CA ASP A 296 -3.09 2.62 9.82
C ASP A 296 -2.89 3.67 10.92
N LYS A 297 -1.66 3.92 11.39
CA LYS A 297 -1.34 4.99 12.34
C LYS A 297 -1.76 6.37 11.84
N LEU A 298 -1.62 6.64 10.54
CA LEU A 298 -2.06 7.89 9.92
C LEU A 298 -3.60 7.95 9.81
N ALA A 299 -4.28 6.81 9.82
CA ALA A 299 -5.73 6.70 9.78
C ALA A 299 -6.41 6.79 11.16
N VAL A 300 -5.65 6.84 12.25
CA VAL A 300 -6.18 7.03 13.60
C VAL A 300 -6.33 8.52 13.89
N LEU A 301 -7.55 8.96 14.19
CA LEU A 301 -7.87 10.32 14.63
C LEU A 301 -7.82 10.43 16.15
N GLN A 302 -7.38 11.58 16.64
CA GLN A 302 -7.47 11.96 18.05
C GLN A 302 -8.53 13.05 18.25
N GLY A 303 -9.19 13.04 19.39
CA GLY A 303 -10.21 14.02 19.76
C GLY A 303 -11.61 13.63 19.29
N GLU A 304 -12.47 14.64 19.07
CA GLU A 304 -13.89 14.44 18.73
C GLU A 304 -14.15 14.17 17.24
N SER A 305 -13.15 14.41 16.38
CA SER A 305 -13.27 14.17 14.95
C SER A 305 -13.32 12.67 14.65
N LYS A 306 -14.25 12.25 13.82
CA LYS A 306 -14.38 10.85 13.37
C LYS A 306 -14.40 10.79 11.85
N ALA A 307 -13.69 9.80 11.32
CA ALA A 307 -13.84 9.42 9.92
C ALA A 307 -15.23 8.82 9.67
N SER A 308 -15.71 8.86 8.43
CA SER A 308 -16.95 8.21 8.05
C SER A 308 -16.93 6.70 8.37
N ASP A 309 -18.09 6.09 8.55
CA ASP A 309 -18.19 4.65 8.79
C ASP A 309 -17.63 3.84 7.62
N GLU A 310 -17.77 4.36 6.39
CA GLU A 310 -17.22 3.77 5.19
C GLU A 310 -15.69 3.75 5.23
N PHE A 311 -15.05 4.85 5.64
CA PHE A 311 -13.60 4.89 5.80
C PHE A 311 -13.13 3.99 6.95
N GLN A 312 -13.83 3.97 8.07
CA GLN A 312 -13.51 3.07 9.19
C GLN A 312 -13.61 1.60 8.80
N HIS A 313 -14.60 1.23 7.99
CA HIS A 313 -14.69 -0.13 7.43
C HIS A 313 -13.51 -0.43 6.52
N TYR A 314 -13.14 0.51 5.64
CA TYR A 314 -11.97 0.39 4.76
C TYR A 314 -10.68 0.21 5.58
N GLN A 315 -10.48 1.03 6.61
CA GLN A 315 -9.33 0.93 7.52
C GLN A 315 -9.21 -0.47 8.13
N ARG A 316 -10.28 -0.97 8.76
CA ARG A 316 -10.29 -2.32 9.36
C ARG A 316 -10.03 -3.45 8.35
N THR A 317 -10.48 -3.27 7.11
CA THR A 317 -10.35 -4.31 6.08
C THR A 317 -8.97 -4.32 5.44
N TYR A 318 -8.38 -3.16 5.19
CA TYR A 318 -7.19 -3.02 4.34
C TYR A 318 -5.97 -2.43 5.02
N LEU A 319 -6.12 -1.55 6.00
CA LEU A 319 -4.99 -0.87 6.65
C LEU A 319 -4.57 -1.54 7.95
N ASP A 320 -5.51 -1.95 8.78
CA ASP A 320 -5.25 -2.63 10.05
C ASP A 320 -4.72 -4.05 9.80
N THR A 321 -3.44 -4.25 10.03
CA THR A 321 -2.77 -5.53 9.87
C THR A 321 -3.11 -6.55 10.96
N GLN A 322 -3.74 -6.12 12.06
CA GLN A 322 -4.13 -6.97 13.19
C GLN A 322 -5.62 -7.37 13.14
N SER A 323 -6.41 -6.75 12.29
CA SER A 323 -7.83 -7.07 12.14
C SER A 323 -8.05 -8.50 11.67
N SER A 324 -8.74 -9.32 12.46
CA SER A 324 -9.01 -10.73 12.13
C SER A 324 -9.81 -10.90 10.83
N SER A 325 -10.61 -9.91 10.44
CA SER A 325 -11.36 -9.89 9.17
C SER A 325 -10.59 -9.20 8.03
N GLY A 326 -9.42 -8.61 8.33
CA GLY A 326 -8.60 -7.86 7.39
C GLY A 326 -7.89 -8.74 6.37
N ILE A 327 -7.45 -8.12 5.27
CA ILE A 327 -6.80 -8.81 4.15
C ILE A 327 -5.47 -9.48 4.58
N TRP A 328 -4.72 -8.85 5.47
CA TRP A 328 -3.42 -9.34 5.93
C TRP A 328 -3.53 -10.60 6.80
N GLN A 329 -4.50 -10.63 7.71
CA GLN A 329 -4.76 -11.83 8.52
C GLN A 329 -5.33 -12.99 7.69
N LYS A 330 -6.14 -12.69 6.67
CA LYS A 330 -6.59 -13.70 5.69
C LYS A 330 -5.42 -14.28 4.91
N LEU A 331 -4.47 -13.45 4.45
CA LEU A 331 -3.26 -13.92 3.79
C LEU A 331 -2.43 -14.79 4.73
N GLN A 332 -2.17 -14.35 5.95
CA GLN A 332 -1.41 -15.13 6.94
C GLN A 332 -2.06 -16.50 7.22
N THR A 333 -3.37 -16.53 7.37
CA THR A 333 -4.13 -17.77 7.56
C THR A 333 -3.99 -18.70 6.35
N ALA A 334 -4.11 -18.18 5.12
CA ALA A 334 -3.95 -18.96 3.90
C ALA A 334 -2.53 -19.55 3.80
N VAL A 335 -1.51 -18.77 4.13
CA VAL A 335 -0.10 -19.24 4.18
C VAL A 335 0.07 -20.38 5.19
N GLN A 336 -0.47 -20.22 6.39
CA GLN A 336 -0.35 -21.25 7.45
C GLN A 336 -1.05 -22.56 7.05
N LEU A 337 -2.27 -22.47 6.52
CA LEU A 337 -3.01 -23.65 6.07
C LEU A 337 -2.29 -24.35 4.91
N HIS A 338 -1.83 -23.60 3.93
CA HIS A 338 -1.11 -24.12 2.79
C HIS A 338 0.20 -24.83 3.20
N THR A 339 0.96 -24.21 4.09
CA THR A 339 2.18 -24.82 4.65
C THR A 339 1.89 -26.14 5.37
N LYS A 340 0.83 -26.19 6.18
CA LYS A 340 0.41 -27.42 6.86
C LYS A 340 0.02 -28.52 5.88
N SER A 341 -0.74 -28.19 4.83
CA SER A 341 -1.13 -29.17 3.81
C SER A 341 0.09 -29.74 3.07
N TRP A 342 1.09 -28.91 2.71
CA TRP A 342 2.36 -29.40 2.17
C TRP A 342 3.12 -30.30 3.13
N GLN A 343 3.20 -29.93 4.41
CA GLN A 343 3.86 -30.75 5.42
C GLN A 343 3.19 -32.12 5.55
N HIS A 344 1.86 -32.18 5.57
CA HIS A 344 1.12 -33.44 5.64
C HIS A 344 1.36 -34.29 4.39
N LEU A 345 1.32 -33.69 3.20
CA LEU A 345 1.52 -34.39 1.93
C LEU A 345 2.92 -34.99 1.83
N LEU A 346 3.97 -34.25 2.17
CA LEU A 346 5.35 -34.71 2.13
C LEU A 346 5.63 -35.76 3.24
N LYS A 347 4.98 -35.63 4.40
CA LYS A 347 5.12 -36.58 5.52
C LYS A 347 4.67 -38.01 5.15
N GLN A 348 3.62 -38.15 4.30
CA GLN A 348 3.17 -39.47 3.85
C GLN A 348 4.27 -40.27 3.17
N CYS A 349 5.23 -39.59 2.54
CA CYS A 349 6.34 -40.24 1.81
C CYS A 349 7.67 -40.18 2.56
N GLY A 350 7.71 -39.70 3.82
CA GLY A 350 8.96 -39.50 4.54
C GLY A 350 9.87 -38.41 3.94
N MET A 351 9.32 -37.49 3.14
CA MET A 351 10.08 -36.49 2.39
C MET A 351 10.01 -35.09 3.02
N GLN A 352 9.80 -34.98 4.32
CA GLN A 352 9.77 -33.70 4.99
C GLN A 352 11.13 -32.97 4.91
N PRO A 353 11.18 -31.64 4.66
CA PRO A 353 12.43 -30.89 4.75
C PRO A 353 13.06 -31.02 6.15
N GLY A 354 14.37 -31.25 6.22
CA GLY A 354 15.12 -31.35 7.49
C GLY A 354 15.13 -32.72 8.16
N VAL A 355 14.45 -33.73 7.63
CA VAL A 355 14.63 -35.14 8.06
C VAL A 355 15.67 -35.76 7.13
N ASN A 356 16.89 -35.94 7.64
CA ASN A 356 17.94 -36.69 6.93
C ASN A 356 17.44 -38.12 6.66
N SER A 357 17.36 -38.48 5.39
CA SER A 357 17.17 -39.82 4.90
C SER A 357 18.47 -40.60 5.00
#